data_a98513059a4a4aaffa0cb889bc8f4307
#
_entry.id   a98513059a4a4aaffa0cb889bc8f4307
#
_cell.length_a   1.000
_cell.length_b   1.000
_cell.length_c   1.000
_cell.angle_alpha   90.00
_cell.angle_beta   90.00
_cell.angle_gamma   90.00
#
_symmetry.space_group_name_H-M   'P 1'
#
loop_
_entity.id
_entity.type
_entity.pdbx_description
1 polymer ?
#
loop_
_entity_poly.entity_id
_entity_poly.type
_entity_poly.pdbx_seq_one_letter_code
_entity_poly.pdbx_strand_id
1 'polypeptide(L)'
;MTRTAPPLLHHRLDGPEDAPPLVLGPSLGTSLAVWEPQLTELARTHRVLRFDLPGHGSAPAGVLPDPTPGATTVADLARLVLDLVDHHGWRTFHYAGISLGGAIGARLAVDHADRLASLAMICSAARFGEPAGWRERAATVRAHGTAAVLQATPGRWFADPGTAAGPRGTALLGDLSAADPAGYAACCDALAGYDVRAALWSVTARTLVIAGRQDPATPPALAREIADGVPGAALVGVTGAAHLAGVERPDAVNAALRVHLDAATAGR
;
A
#
# COMPACT_ATOMS: atom_id res chain seq x y z
N MET A 1 -11.99 31.20 15.23
CA MET A 1 -11.92 30.49 13.95
C MET A 1 -11.88 28.99 14.25
N THR A 2 -12.98 28.30 14.07
CA THR A 2 -13.06 26.84 14.19
C THR A 2 -12.23 26.23 13.07
N ARG A 3 -11.09 25.62 13.39
CA ARG A 3 -10.35 24.77 12.45
C ARG A 3 -11.29 23.63 12.05
N THR A 4 -11.78 23.67 10.82
CA THR A 4 -12.41 22.49 10.22
C THR A 4 -11.40 21.34 10.28
N ALA A 5 -11.84 20.18 10.77
CA ALA A 5 -10.99 18.98 10.73
C ALA A 5 -10.52 18.71 9.29
N PRO A 6 -9.28 18.29 9.08
CA PRO A 6 -8.81 17.98 7.74
C PRO A 6 -9.69 16.88 7.12
N PRO A 7 -9.91 16.94 5.79
CA PRO A 7 -10.69 15.91 5.12
C PRO A 7 -9.95 14.56 5.25
N LEU A 8 -10.67 13.53 5.68
CA LEU A 8 -10.13 12.17 5.81
C LEU A 8 -10.14 11.45 4.46
N LEU A 9 -9.21 10.50 4.29
CA LEU A 9 -9.28 9.55 3.18
C LEU A 9 -10.59 8.75 3.24
N HIS A 10 -11.16 8.44 2.07
CA HIS A 10 -12.26 7.49 2.00
C HIS A 10 -11.78 6.13 2.51
N HIS A 11 -12.56 5.51 3.38
CA HIS A 11 -12.20 4.23 4.01
C HIS A 11 -13.42 3.39 4.36
N ARG A 12 -13.19 2.12 4.64
CA ARG A 12 -14.18 1.18 5.17
C ARG A 12 -13.60 0.43 6.36
N LEU A 13 -14.48 0.12 7.29
CA LEU A 13 -14.20 -0.68 8.48
C LEU A 13 -14.93 -2.01 8.40
N ASP A 14 -14.21 -3.09 8.64
CA ASP A 14 -14.71 -4.46 8.67
C ASP A 14 -14.23 -5.16 9.94
N GLY A 15 -14.92 -6.23 10.38
CA GLY A 15 -14.56 -7.01 11.55
C GLY A 15 -15.08 -6.46 12.88
N PRO A 16 -14.85 -7.19 14.00
CA PRO A 16 -15.34 -6.83 15.31
C PRO A 16 -14.79 -5.48 15.80
N GLU A 17 -15.62 -4.70 16.47
CA GLU A 17 -15.28 -3.33 16.90
C GLU A 17 -14.11 -3.31 17.89
N ASP A 18 -14.09 -4.27 18.83
CA ASP A 18 -13.08 -4.38 19.89
C ASP A 18 -11.84 -5.19 19.50
N ALA A 19 -11.77 -5.66 18.25
CA ALA A 19 -10.62 -6.44 17.79
C ALA A 19 -9.39 -5.54 17.53
N PRO A 20 -8.15 -6.08 17.57
CA PRO A 20 -6.94 -5.32 17.30
C PRO A 20 -7.00 -4.59 15.95
N PRO A 21 -6.63 -3.30 15.89
CA PRO A 21 -6.68 -2.51 14.66
C PRO A 21 -5.67 -2.99 13.61
N LEU A 22 -6.12 -3.14 12.36
CA LEU A 22 -5.30 -3.46 11.19
C LEU A 22 -5.62 -2.50 10.06
N VAL A 23 -4.62 -1.76 9.58
CA VAL A 23 -4.75 -0.86 8.43
C VAL A 23 -4.19 -1.49 7.17
N LEU A 24 -4.94 -1.43 6.07
CA LEU A 24 -4.58 -2.01 4.78
C LEU A 24 -4.39 -0.92 3.72
N GLY A 25 -3.13 -0.72 3.29
CA GLY A 25 -2.73 0.28 2.29
C GLY A 25 -2.74 -0.29 0.87
N PRO A 26 -3.45 0.33 -0.10
CA PRO A 26 -3.58 -0.17 -1.45
C PRO A 26 -2.34 0.14 -2.32
N SER A 27 -2.25 -0.53 -3.48
CA SER A 27 -1.28 -0.22 -4.53
C SER A 27 -1.67 1.04 -5.30
N LEU A 28 -0.69 1.74 -5.88
CA LEU A 28 -0.95 2.84 -6.82
C LEU A 28 -1.84 2.37 -7.98
N GLY A 29 -2.90 3.10 -8.24
CA GLY A 29 -3.86 2.81 -9.30
C GLY A 29 -4.99 1.86 -8.91
N THR A 30 -5.00 1.33 -7.68
CA THR A 30 -6.11 0.49 -7.18
C THR A 30 -6.92 1.22 -6.13
N SER A 31 -8.19 0.80 -5.94
CA SER A 31 -9.00 1.19 -4.79
C SER A 31 -8.75 0.25 -3.59
N LEU A 32 -9.43 0.52 -2.49
CA LEU A 32 -9.49 -0.37 -1.32
C LEU A 32 -9.99 -1.79 -1.65
N ALA A 33 -10.63 -1.97 -2.82
CA ALA A 33 -11.12 -3.27 -3.30
C ALA A 33 -9.99 -4.26 -3.61
N VAL A 34 -8.74 -3.82 -3.78
CA VAL A 34 -7.58 -4.69 -3.97
C VAL A 34 -7.40 -5.67 -2.80
N TRP A 35 -7.95 -5.33 -1.62
CA TRP A 35 -7.89 -6.12 -0.40
C TRP A 35 -9.08 -7.07 -0.19
N GLU A 36 -10.07 -7.09 -1.09
CA GLU A 36 -11.24 -7.98 -0.97
C GLU A 36 -10.87 -9.46 -0.73
N PRO A 37 -9.83 -10.02 -1.40
CA PRO A 37 -9.48 -11.44 -1.20
C PRO A 37 -8.97 -11.77 0.21
N GLN A 38 -8.47 -10.78 0.96
CA GLN A 38 -7.93 -10.95 2.30
C GLN A 38 -8.97 -10.71 3.39
N LEU A 39 -10.06 -10.02 3.04
CA LEU A 39 -10.97 -9.45 4.02
C LEU A 39 -11.65 -10.51 4.88
N THR A 40 -12.15 -11.60 4.27
CA THR A 40 -12.85 -12.68 5.00
C THR A 40 -11.99 -13.28 6.11
N GLU A 41 -10.69 -13.45 5.87
CA GLU A 41 -9.77 -14.00 6.88
C GLU A 41 -9.39 -12.94 7.93
N LEU A 42 -8.98 -11.76 7.49
CA LEU A 42 -8.45 -10.74 8.39
C LEU A 42 -9.51 -10.14 9.31
N ALA A 43 -10.73 -9.92 8.79
CA ALA A 43 -11.83 -9.37 9.55
C ALA A 43 -12.43 -10.32 10.59
N ARG A 44 -12.00 -11.58 10.67
CA ARG A 44 -12.41 -12.52 11.73
C ARG A 44 -11.76 -12.21 13.07
N THR A 45 -10.55 -11.65 13.04
CA THR A 45 -9.70 -11.46 14.22
C THR A 45 -9.23 -10.03 14.43
N HIS A 46 -9.41 -9.16 13.42
CA HIS A 46 -8.96 -7.77 13.46
C HIS A 46 -10.09 -6.80 13.09
N ARG A 47 -10.03 -5.59 13.65
CA ARG A 47 -10.77 -4.44 13.15
C ARG A 47 -10.01 -3.87 11.95
N VAL A 48 -10.44 -4.21 10.75
CA VAL A 48 -9.75 -3.91 9.50
C VAL A 48 -10.21 -2.59 8.94
N LEU A 49 -9.27 -1.65 8.74
CA LEU A 49 -9.48 -0.39 8.03
C LEU A 49 -8.79 -0.48 6.67
N ARG A 50 -9.57 -0.35 5.60
CA ARG A 50 -9.08 -0.23 4.22
C ARG A 50 -9.36 1.17 3.73
N PHE A 51 -8.42 1.79 3.05
CA PHE A 51 -8.58 3.17 2.54
C PHE A 51 -8.24 3.28 1.05
N ASP A 52 -8.73 4.35 0.43
CA ASP A 52 -8.35 4.76 -0.92
C ASP A 52 -7.26 5.83 -0.85
N LEU A 53 -6.26 5.74 -1.74
CA LEU A 53 -5.26 6.80 -1.92
C LEU A 53 -5.91 8.08 -2.46
N PRO A 54 -5.31 9.27 -2.27
CA PRO A 54 -5.80 10.51 -2.87
C PRO A 54 -6.04 10.36 -4.38
N GLY A 55 -7.25 10.70 -4.84
CA GLY A 55 -7.66 10.55 -6.24
C GLY A 55 -7.95 9.13 -6.70
N HIS A 56 -7.99 8.14 -5.80
CA HIS A 56 -8.34 6.76 -6.12
C HIS A 56 -9.67 6.37 -5.46
N GLY A 57 -10.38 5.43 -6.09
CA GLY A 57 -11.66 4.95 -5.57
C GLY A 57 -12.62 6.10 -5.28
N SER A 58 -13.00 6.27 -4.02
CA SER A 58 -13.88 7.36 -3.57
C SER A 58 -13.14 8.47 -2.80
N ALA A 59 -11.80 8.42 -2.69
CA ALA A 59 -11.04 9.50 -2.04
C ALA A 59 -10.76 10.62 -3.04
N PRO A 60 -11.16 11.89 -2.77
CA PRO A 60 -10.86 12.99 -3.66
C PRO A 60 -9.35 13.34 -3.61
N ALA A 61 -8.80 13.85 -4.72
CA ALA A 61 -7.42 14.35 -4.75
C ALA A 61 -7.20 15.54 -3.79
N GLY A 62 -8.25 16.29 -3.49
CA GLY A 62 -8.23 17.47 -2.61
C GLY A 62 -7.92 17.19 -1.13
N VAL A 63 -7.73 15.92 -0.72
CA VAL A 63 -7.23 15.58 0.63
C VAL A 63 -5.72 15.82 0.78
N LEU A 64 -4.99 15.99 -0.34
CA LEU A 64 -3.56 16.29 -0.31
C LEU A 64 -3.30 17.67 0.27
N PRO A 65 -2.30 17.81 1.17
CA PRO A 65 -2.00 19.09 1.82
C PRO A 65 -1.45 20.13 0.83
N ASP A 66 -0.72 19.68 -0.19
CA ASP A 66 -0.17 20.53 -1.27
C ASP A 66 -0.39 19.81 -2.62
N PRO A 67 -1.28 20.33 -3.49
CA PRO A 67 -1.54 19.77 -4.81
C PRO A 67 -0.49 20.15 -5.87
N THR A 68 0.52 20.95 -5.51
CA THR A 68 1.57 21.38 -6.45
C THR A 68 2.32 20.17 -7.02
N PRO A 69 2.53 20.09 -8.35
CA PRO A 69 3.30 19.01 -8.95
C PRO A 69 4.70 18.89 -8.32
N GLY A 70 5.03 17.65 -7.88
CA GLY A 70 6.30 17.34 -7.22
C GLY A 70 6.35 17.60 -5.71
N ALA A 71 5.31 18.20 -5.10
CA ALA A 71 5.29 18.52 -3.68
C ALA A 71 4.95 17.30 -2.79
N THR A 72 4.06 16.42 -3.25
CA THR A 72 3.60 15.28 -2.46
C THR A 72 4.72 14.29 -2.18
N THR A 73 4.85 13.87 -0.93
CA THR A 73 5.82 12.87 -0.47
C THR A 73 5.11 11.64 0.11
N VAL A 74 5.83 10.53 0.28
CA VAL A 74 5.30 9.35 1.00
C VAL A 74 5.05 9.69 2.48
N ALA A 75 5.77 10.65 3.06
CA ALA A 75 5.51 11.14 4.42
C ALA A 75 4.15 11.85 4.53
N ASP A 76 3.75 12.62 3.51
CA ASP A 76 2.41 13.22 3.48
C ASP A 76 1.31 12.16 3.41
N LEU A 77 1.50 11.12 2.59
CA LEU A 77 0.56 9.99 2.52
C LEU A 77 0.50 9.23 3.85
N ALA A 78 1.63 9.04 4.53
CA ALA A 78 1.69 8.43 5.85
C ALA A 78 0.95 9.27 6.90
N ARG A 79 1.04 10.62 6.79
CA ARG A 79 0.29 11.52 7.68
C ARG A 79 -1.22 11.39 7.49
N LEU A 80 -1.70 11.30 6.25
CA LEU A 80 -3.12 11.07 5.99
C LEU A 80 -3.63 9.76 6.62
N VAL A 81 -2.79 8.71 6.64
CA VAL A 81 -3.11 7.46 7.35
C VAL A 81 -3.14 7.68 8.87
N LEU A 82 -2.21 8.45 9.44
CA LEU A 82 -2.21 8.77 10.87
C LEU A 82 -3.44 9.57 11.26
N ASP A 83 -3.83 10.57 10.46
CA ASP A 83 -5.06 11.36 10.72
C ASP A 83 -6.30 10.44 10.73
N LEU A 84 -6.29 9.41 9.87
CA LEU A 84 -7.36 8.43 9.79
C LEU A 84 -7.42 7.53 11.04
N VAL A 85 -6.30 6.97 11.49
CA VAL A 85 -6.26 6.12 12.69
C VAL A 85 -6.49 6.92 13.96
N ASP A 86 -6.07 8.19 14.01
CA ASP A 86 -6.33 9.11 15.12
C ASP A 86 -7.83 9.47 15.21
N HIS A 87 -8.51 9.63 14.05
CA HIS A 87 -9.95 9.81 14.01
C HIS A 87 -10.72 8.65 14.67
N HIS A 88 -10.20 7.42 14.54
CA HIS A 88 -10.76 6.23 15.18
C HIS A 88 -10.26 6.00 16.62
N GLY A 89 -9.42 6.88 17.17
CA GLY A 89 -8.85 6.75 18.51
C GLY A 89 -7.82 5.61 18.64
N TRP A 90 -7.27 5.10 17.54
CA TRP A 90 -6.31 4.00 17.57
C TRP A 90 -4.90 4.48 17.87
N ARG A 91 -4.42 4.20 19.05
CA ARG A 91 -3.08 4.59 19.49
C ARG A 91 -1.98 3.77 18.83
N THR A 92 -2.19 2.46 18.69
CA THR A 92 -1.31 1.54 18.00
C THR A 92 -2.11 0.65 17.06
N PHE A 93 -1.53 0.25 15.93
CA PHE A 93 -2.20 -0.56 14.92
C PHE A 93 -1.20 -1.46 14.18
N HIS A 94 -1.68 -2.59 13.65
CA HIS A 94 -0.98 -3.37 12.65
C HIS A 94 -1.14 -2.70 11.28
N TYR A 95 -0.13 -2.79 10.43
CA TYR A 95 -0.19 -2.24 9.08
C TYR A 95 0.25 -3.27 8.04
N ALA A 96 -0.52 -3.42 6.96
CA ALA A 96 -0.12 -4.16 5.77
C ALA A 96 -0.34 -3.30 4.53
N GLY A 97 0.65 -3.25 3.63
CA GLY A 97 0.55 -2.41 2.43
C GLY A 97 1.13 -3.06 1.20
N ILE A 98 0.44 -2.85 0.06
CA ILE A 98 0.88 -3.33 -1.26
C ILE A 98 1.59 -2.18 -1.97
N SER A 99 2.81 -2.41 -2.49
CA SER A 99 3.51 -1.44 -3.34
C SER A 99 3.67 -0.08 -2.66
N LEU A 100 3.06 1.00 -3.18
CA LEU A 100 3.01 2.32 -2.54
C LEU A 100 2.42 2.23 -1.11
N GLY A 101 1.39 1.39 -0.90
CA GLY A 101 0.90 1.13 0.46
C GLY A 101 1.98 0.57 1.37
N GLY A 102 2.86 -0.30 0.87
CA GLY A 102 4.03 -0.78 1.61
C GLY A 102 5.06 0.32 1.90
N ALA A 103 5.30 1.23 0.96
CA ALA A 103 6.15 2.41 1.17
C ALA A 103 5.61 3.34 2.28
N ILE A 104 4.29 3.54 2.30
CA ILE A 104 3.61 4.28 3.38
C ILE A 104 3.86 3.59 4.72
N GLY A 105 3.70 2.24 4.77
CA GLY A 105 3.98 1.46 5.97
C GLY A 105 5.43 1.56 6.44
N ALA A 106 6.40 1.49 5.52
CA ALA A 106 7.81 1.68 5.86
C ALA A 106 8.10 3.10 6.39
N ARG A 107 7.46 4.12 5.81
CA ARG A 107 7.60 5.50 6.28
C ARG A 107 7.01 5.67 7.69
N LEU A 108 5.85 5.04 7.96
CA LEU A 108 5.27 4.98 9.30
C LEU A 108 6.21 4.27 10.29
N ALA A 109 6.82 3.16 9.89
CA ALA A 109 7.73 2.41 10.76
C ALA A 109 9.01 3.18 11.12
N VAL A 110 9.51 4.01 10.21
CA VAL A 110 10.70 4.84 10.43
C VAL A 110 10.38 6.08 11.27
N ASP A 111 9.28 6.79 10.95
CA ASP A 111 9.00 8.09 11.57
C ASP A 111 8.12 8.00 12.82
N HIS A 112 7.31 6.92 12.93
CA HIS A 112 6.28 6.76 13.95
C HIS A 112 6.27 5.33 14.50
N ALA A 113 7.45 4.82 14.88
CA ALA A 113 7.65 3.44 15.33
C ALA A 113 6.76 3.06 16.54
N ASP A 114 6.44 4.01 17.41
CA ASP A 114 5.56 3.84 18.57
C ASP A 114 4.08 3.59 18.19
N ARG A 115 3.72 3.87 16.95
CA ARG A 115 2.36 3.68 16.42
C ARG A 115 2.15 2.28 15.81
N LEU A 116 3.21 1.58 15.39
CA LEU A 116 3.10 0.31 14.70
C LEU A 116 3.27 -0.89 15.62
N ALA A 117 2.24 -1.73 15.66
CA ALA A 117 2.28 -3.05 16.31
C ALA A 117 3.04 -4.08 15.47
N SER A 118 2.87 -4.05 14.16
CA SER A 118 3.62 -4.81 13.17
C SER A 118 3.48 -4.20 11.79
N LEU A 119 4.39 -4.59 10.87
CA LEU A 119 4.42 -4.14 9.49
C LEU A 119 4.45 -5.33 8.53
N ALA A 120 3.59 -5.34 7.50
CA ALA A 120 3.70 -6.23 6.36
C ALA A 120 3.85 -5.41 5.07
N MET A 121 4.92 -5.65 4.31
CA MET A 121 5.19 -5.01 3.02
C MET A 121 5.03 -6.05 1.91
N ILE A 122 4.05 -5.85 1.02
CA ILE A 122 3.69 -6.79 -0.04
C ILE A 122 4.05 -6.19 -1.38
N CYS A 123 4.86 -6.86 -2.18
CA CYS A 123 5.26 -6.39 -3.51
C CYS A 123 5.66 -4.89 -3.47
N SER A 124 6.56 -4.56 -2.56
CA SER A 124 7.00 -3.19 -2.28
C SER A 124 8.52 -3.06 -2.38
N ALA A 125 9.03 -1.86 -2.16
CA ALA A 125 10.46 -1.56 -2.24
C ALA A 125 10.86 -0.51 -1.19
N ALA A 126 12.14 -0.47 -0.83
CA ALA A 126 12.71 0.63 -0.04
C ALA A 126 13.00 1.87 -0.91
N ARG A 127 13.12 1.68 -2.23
CA ARG A 127 13.19 2.69 -3.29
C ARG A 127 12.59 2.10 -4.58
N PHE A 128 11.78 2.86 -5.30
CA PHE A 128 11.10 2.37 -6.52
C PHE A 128 11.82 2.84 -7.78
N GLY A 129 12.87 2.15 -8.17
CA GLY A 129 13.62 2.45 -9.40
C GLY A 129 14.18 3.87 -9.42
N GLU A 130 14.26 4.47 -10.63
CA GLU A 130 14.83 5.80 -10.79
C GLU A 130 13.78 6.91 -10.69
N PRO A 131 14.06 8.00 -9.94
CA PRO A 131 13.14 9.13 -9.76
C PRO A 131 12.62 9.75 -11.07
N ALA A 132 13.48 9.77 -12.12
CA ALA A 132 13.12 10.35 -13.41
C ALA A 132 11.91 9.64 -14.06
N GLY A 133 11.86 8.31 -14.01
CA GLY A 133 10.75 7.53 -14.57
C GLY A 133 9.42 7.82 -13.89
N TRP A 134 9.43 8.04 -12.58
CA TRP A 134 8.22 8.41 -11.83
C TRP A 134 7.75 9.83 -12.13
N ARG A 135 8.68 10.79 -12.29
CA ARG A 135 8.35 12.16 -12.71
C ARG A 135 7.78 12.20 -14.13
N GLU A 136 8.36 11.43 -15.06
CA GLU A 136 7.85 11.29 -16.41
C GLU A 136 6.44 10.69 -16.42
N ARG A 137 6.21 9.62 -15.64
CA ARG A 137 4.89 9.01 -15.47
C ARG A 137 3.87 10.01 -14.89
N ALA A 138 4.25 10.79 -13.89
CA ALA A 138 3.42 11.83 -13.32
C ALA A 138 3.05 12.89 -14.37
N ALA A 139 4.02 13.36 -15.15
CA ALA A 139 3.79 14.34 -16.22
C ALA A 139 2.87 13.78 -17.31
N THR A 140 3.09 12.53 -17.73
CA THR A 140 2.27 11.84 -18.73
C THR A 140 0.82 11.73 -18.27
N VAL A 141 0.61 11.32 -17.02
CA VAL A 141 -0.76 11.15 -16.49
C VAL A 141 -1.44 12.51 -16.30
N ARG A 142 -0.75 13.55 -15.87
CA ARG A 142 -1.31 14.92 -15.82
C ARG A 142 -1.76 15.42 -17.19
N ALA A 143 -1.00 15.10 -18.24
CA ALA A 143 -1.29 15.56 -19.60
C ALA A 143 -2.37 14.72 -20.31
N HIS A 144 -2.41 13.41 -20.06
CA HIS A 144 -3.19 12.46 -20.89
C HIS A 144 -4.14 11.56 -20.07
N GLY A 145 -4.22 11.76 -18.76
CA GLY A 145 -5.00 10.91 -17.87
C GLY A 145 -4.38 9.54 -17.62
N THR A 146 -5.02 8.76 -16.75
CA THR A 146 -4.59 7.41 -16.36
C THR A 146 -4.68 6.38 -17.49
N ALA A 147 -5.47 6.67 -18.55
CA ALA A 147 -5.52 5.84 -19.75
C ALA A 147 -4.14 5.65 -20.40
N ALA A 148 -3.24 6.62 -20.27
CA ALA A 148 -1.88 6.56 -20.82
C ALA A 148 -1.02 5.41 -20.21
N VAL A 149 -1.37 4.94 -19.03
CA VAL A 149 -0.65 3.86 -18.34
C VAL A 149 -1.41 2.53 -18.32
N LEU A 150 -2.68 2.54 -18.74
CA LEU A 150 -3.58 1.39 -18.63
C LEU A 150 -3.11 0.20 -19.48
N GLN A 151 -2.61 0.44 -20.70
CA GLN A 151 -2.22 -0.63 -21.62
C GLN A 151 -1.09 -1.52 -21.08
N ALA A 152 -0.13 -0.94 -20.39
CA ALA A 152 1.02 -1.67 -19.84
C ALA A 152 0.76 -2.30 -18.47
N THR A 153 -0.36 -1.95 -17.83
CA THR A 153 -0.63 -2.32 -16.44
C THR A 153 -0.97 -3.80 -16.23
N PRO A 154 -1.78 -4.48 -17.07
CA PRO A 154 -2.12 -5.88 -16.85
C PRO A 154 -0.90 -6.78 -16.68
N GLY A 155 0.10 -6.69 -17.58
CA GLY A 155 1.32 -7.47 -17.49
C GLY A 155 2.27 -7.07 -16.35
N ARG A 156 2.04 -5.93 -15.71
CA ARG A 156 2.78 -5.53 -14.51
C ARG A 156 2.10 -6.04 -13.24
N TRP A 157 0.77 -6.04 -13.20
CA TRP A 157 0.00 -6.41 -12.03
C TRP A 157 -0.18 -7.91 -11.87
N PHE A 158 -0.31 -8.64 -12.99
CA PHE A 158 -0.68 -10.06 -12.99
C PHE A 158 0.33 -10.90 -13.77
N ALA A 159 0.74 -12.02 -13.18
CA ALA A 159 1.52 -13.05 -13.85
C ALA A 159 0.64 -13.88 -14.80
N ASP A 160 -0.64 -14.07 -14.42
CA ASP A 160 -1.61 -14.81 -15.20
C ASP A 160 -2.55 -13.85 -15.96
N PRO A 161 -2.52 -13.85 -17.31
CA PRO A 161 -3.46 -13.08 -18.12
C PRO A 161 -4.93 -13.42 -17.85
N GLY A 162 -5.24 -14.66 -17.44
CA GLY A 162 -6.59 -15.07 -17.06
C GLY A 162 -7.09 -14.34 -15.82
N THR A 163 -6.23 -14.08 -14.85
CA THR A 163 -6.56 -13.26 -13.68
C THR A 163 -6.82 -11.80 -14.09
N ALA A 164 -6.01 -11.24 -15.00
CA ALA A 164 -6.19 -9.89 -15.51
C ALA A 164 -7.55 -9.72 -16.23
N ALA A 165 -7.94 -10.70 -17.03
CA ALA A 165 -9.20 -10.72 -17.80
C ALA A 165 -10.42 -11.14 -16.94
N GLY A 166 -10.20 -11.71 -15.77
CA GLY A 166 -11.26 -12.14 -14.85
C GLY A 166 -11.99 -10.95 -14.19
N PRO A 167 -13.13 -11.20 -13.53
CA PRO A 167 -13.97 -10.14 -12.97
C PRO A 167 -13.21 -9.20 -12.03
N ARG A 168 -12.34 -9.74 -11.18
CA ARG A 168 -11.58 -8.93 -10.22
C ARG A 168 -10.47 -8.12 -10.89
N GLY A 169 -9.73 -8.73 -11.84
CA GLY A 169 -8.70 -8.02 -12.61
C GLY A 169 -9.31 -6.86 -13.42
N THR A 170 -10.42 -7.13 -14.10
CA THR A 170 -11.17 -6.11 -14.85
C THR A 170 -11.65 -4.97 -13.96
N ALA A 171 -12.18 -5.27 -12.77
CA ALA A 171 -12.62 -4.25 -11.82
C ALA A 171 -11.45 -3.36 -11.35
N LEU A 172 -10.29 -3.93 -11.00
CA LEU A 172 -9.10 -3.18 -10.59
C LEU A 172 -8.51 -2.34 -11.73
N LEU A 173 -8.54 -2.83 -12.97
CA LEU A 173 -8.16 -2.03 -14.14
C LEU A 173 -9.16 -0.90 -14.40
N GLY A 174 -10.44 -1.12 -14.09
CA GLY A 174 -11.47 -0.08 -14.07
C GLY A 174 -11.18 1.00 -13.04
N ASP A 175 -10.76 0.63 -11.83
CA ASP A 175 -10.33 1.58 -10.77
C ASP A 175 -9.18 2.46 -11.26
N LEU A 176 -8.17 1.87 -11.91
CA LEU A 176 -7.07 2.64 -12.51
C LEU A 176 -7.56 3.63 -13.57
N SER A 177 -8.47 3.17 -14.44
CA SER A 177 -9.02 4.02 -15.50
C SER A 177 -9.83 5.19 -14.94
N ALA A 178 -10.50 4.99 -13.80
CA ALA A 178 -11.35 5.98 -13.13
C ALA A 178 -10.59 6.89 -12.16
N ALA A 179 -9.33 6.57 -11.85
CA ALA A 179 -8.54 7.37 -10.92
C ALA A 179 -8.33 8.81 -11.41
N ASP A 180 -8.45 9.77 -10.50
CA ASP A 180 -8.19 11.18 -10.77
C ASP A 180 -6.73 11.37 -11.19
N PRO A 181 -6.46 11.96 -12.38
CA PRO A 181 -5.09 12.14 -12.88
C PRO A 181 -4.20 12.95 -11.95
N ALA A 182 -4.73 13.96 -11.25
CA ALA A 182 -3.94 14.78 -10.33
C ALA A 182 -3.53 13.98 -9.08
N GLY A 183 -4.46 13.22 -8.49
CA GLY A 183 -4.16 12.37 -7.34
C GLY A 183 -3.21 11.23 -7.69
N TYR A 184 -3.42 10.56 -8.82
CA TYR A 184 -2.50 9.52 -9.31
C TYR A 184 -1.10 10.06 -9.54
N ALA A 185 -0.97 11.21 -10.21
CA ALA A 185 0.31 11.83 -10.50
C ALA A 185 1.03 12.32 -9.22
N ALA A 186 0.29 12.84 -8.23
CA ALA A 186 0.85 13.19 -6.93
C ALA A 186 1.43 11.96 -6.20
N CYS A 187 0.77 10.80 -6.29
CA CYS A 187 1.32 9.55 -5.78
C CYS A 187 2.60 9.10 -6.53
N CYS A 188 2.70 9.36 -7.85
CA CYS A 188 3.94 9.15 -8.60
C CYS A 188 5.06 10.10 -8.14
N ASP A 189 4.76 11.37 -7.87
CA ASP A 189 5.72 12.32 -7.31
C ASP A 189 6.24 11.86 -5.95
N ALA A 190 5.35 11.34 -5.09
CA ALA A 190 5.73 10.76 -3.82
C ALA A 190 6.72 9.60 -3.97
N LEU A 191 6.50 8.70 -4.94
CA LEU A 191 7.43 7.61 -5.24
C LEU A 191 8.76 8.09 -5.83
N ALA A 192 8.76 9.19 -6.61
CA ALA A 192 9.98 9.78 -7.16
C ALA A 192 10.94 10.28 -6.08
N GLY A 193 10.42 10.76 -4.95
CA GLY A 193 11.21 11.24 -3.81
C GLY A 193 11.48 10.19 -2.73
N TYR A 194 10.93 8.98 -2.86
CA TYR A 194 10.97 7.99 -1.80
C TYR A 194 12.25 7.14 -1.83
N ASP A 195 12.99 7.17 -0.72
CA ASP A 195 14.12 6.27 -0.44
C ASP A 195 14.28 6.12 1.09
N VAL A 196 14.05 4.93 1.61
CA VAL A 196 14.21 4.62 3.04
C VAL A 196 15.30 3.60 3.30
N ARG A 197 16.13 3.25 2.30
CA ARG A 197 17.17 2.21 2.41
C ARG A 197 18.10 2.48 3.58
N ALA A 198 18.54 3.72 3.74
CA ALA A 198 19.44 4.11 4.83
C ALA A 198 18.79 4.06 6.22
N ALA A 199 17.45 3.93 6.29
CA ALA A 199 16.70 3.92 7.56
C ALA A 199 16.08 2.54 7.89
N LEU A 200 16.21 1.53 7.03
CA LEU A 200 15.61 0.21 7.26
C LEU A 200 16.06 -0.43 8.58
N TRP A 201 17.31 -0.23 8.98
CA TRP A 201 17.86 -0.75 10.20
C TRP A 201 17.21 -0.20 11.48
N SER A 202 16.55 0.95 11.40
CA SER A 202 15.85 1.58 12.52
C SER A 202 14.42 1.08 12.74
N VAL A 203 13.90 0.26 11.83
CA VAL A 203 12.56 -0.32 11.95
C VAL A 203 12.55 -1.34 13.08
N THR A 204 11.80 -1.04 14.13
CA THR A 204 11.67 -1.90 15.31
C THR A 204 10.41 -2.76 15.29
N ALA A 205 9.42 -2.41 14.48
CA ALA A 205 8.20 -3.19 14.34
C ALA A 205 8.51 -4.56 13.73
N ARG A 206 7.91 -5.64 14.29
CA ARG A 206 7.96 -6.95 13.65
C ARG A 206 7.54 -6.83 12.19
N THR A 207 8.42 -7.23 11.26
CA THR A 207 8.21 -6.98 9.83
C THR A 207 8.12 -8.28 9.03
N LEU A 208 7.11 -8.35 8.16
CA LEU A 208 6.94 -9.36 7.11
C LEU A 208 7.09 -8.71 5.75
N VAL A 209 7.90 -9.30 4.88
CA VAL A 209 8.01 -8.91 3.47
C VAL A 209 7.46 -10.04 2.60
N ILE A 210 6.53 -9.73 1.70
CA ILE A 210 5.95 -10.68 0.74
C ILE A 210 6.31 -10.23 -0.67
N ALA A 211 6.87 -11.12 -1.47
CA ALA A 211 7.22 -10.87 -2.87
C ALA A 211 6.44 -11.79 -3.81
N GLY A 212 5.83 -11.25 -4.86
CA GLY A 212 5.43 -12.03 -6.02
C GLY A 212 6.67 -12.46 -6.80
N ARG A 213 6.85 -13.75 -7.04
CA ARG A 213 8.08 -14.23 -7.71
C ARG A 213 8.19 -13.80 -9.16
N GLN A 214 7.07 -13.47 -9.80
CA GLN A 214 6.97 -12.99 -11.17
C GLN A 214 6.73 -11.47 -11.25
N ASP A 215 6.91 -10.72 -10.17
CA ASP A 215 6.65 -9.28 -10.13
C ASP A 215 7.69 -8.49 -10.94
N PRO A 216 7.32 -7.87 -12.08
CA PRO A 216 8.21 -7.03 -12.86
C PRO A 216 8.25 -5.58 -12.36
N ALA A 217 7.29 -5.16 -11.53
CA ALA A 217 7.20 -3.79 -11.01
C ALA A 217 8.08 -3.58 -9.78
N THR A 218 8.06 -4.55 -8.86
CA THR A 218 8.96 -4.64 -7.70
C THR A 218 9.57 -6.06 -7.66
N PRO A 219 10.61 -6.33 -8.46
CA PRO A 219 11.23 -7.65 -8.52
C PRO A 219 11.66 -8.18 -7.16
N PRO A 220 11.70 -9.50 -6.94
CA PRO A 220 12.02 -10.12 -5.65
C PRO A 220 13.32 -9.65 -5.00
N ALA A 221 14.27 -9.11 -5.77
CA ALA A 221 15.50 -8.53 -5.25
C ALA A 221 15.22 -7.31 -4.35
N LEU A 222 14.20 -6.49 -4.66
CA LEU A 222 13.82 -5.33 -3.83
C LEU A 222 13.18 -5.78 -2.51
N ALA A 223 12.42 -6.86 -2.52
CA ALA A 223 11.89 -7.46 -1.30
C ALA A 223 13.02 -8.04 -0.43
N ARG A 224 14.04 -8.63 -1.04
CA ARG A 224 15.25 -9.11 -0.35
C ARG A 224 16.00 -7.93 0.28
N GLU A 225 16.19 -6.81 -0.43
CA GLU A 225 16.81 -5.60 0.11
C GLU A 225 16.11 -5.12 1.40
N ILE A 226 14.76 -5.10 1.41
CA ILE A 226 14.01 -4.74 2.61
C ILE A 226 14.27 -5.74 3.73
N ALA A 227 14.17 -7.05 3.44
CA ALA A 227 14.31 -8.09 4.46
C ALA A 227 15.72 -8.14 5.06
N ASP A 228 16.74 -7.89 4.26
CA ASP A 228 18.13 -7.83 4.72
C ASP A 228 18.43 -6.53 5.50
N GLY A 229 17.72 -5.44 5.20
CA GLY A 229 17.89 -4.15 5.86
C GLY A 229 17.14 -3.98 7.18
N VAL A 230 15.99 -4.67 7.35
CA VAL A 230 15.16 -4.58 8.56
C VAL A 230 15.51 -5.70 9.52
N PRO A 231 15.94 -5.39 10.77
CA PRO A 231 16.30 -6.41 11.75
C PRO A 231 15.18 -7.40 12.03
N GLY A 232 15.44 -8.70 11.84
CA GLY A 232 14.49 -9.76 12.15
C GLY A 232 13.29 -9.87 11.18
N ALA A 233 13.33 -9.21 10.04
CA ALA A 233 12.26 -9.30 9.04
C ALA A 233 12.19 -10.71 8.43
N ALA A 234 10.95 -11.21 8.27
CA ALA A 234 10.67 -12.44 7.55
C ALA A 234 10.42 -12.13 6.07
N LEU A 235 10.87 -13.01 5.16
CA LEU A 235 10.62 -12.89 3.71
C LEU A 235 9.89 -14.12 3.19
N VAL A 236 8.78 -13.89 2.47
CA VAL A 236 7.97 -14.92 1.82
C VAL A 236 7.88 -14.63 0.32
N GLY A 237 8.27 -15.60 -0.51
CA GLY A 237 8.12 -15.53 -1.97
C GLY A 237 6.90 -16.32 -2.44
N VAL A 238 5.95 -15.67 -3.10
CA VAL A 238 4.72 -16.27 -3.62
C VAL A 238 4.90 -16.65 -5.08
N THR A 239 4.91 -17.96 -5.35
CA THR A 239 5.00 -18.51 -6.71
C THR A 239 3.68 -18.33 -7.46
N GLY A 240 3.76 -18.03 -8.76
CA GLY A 240 2.59 -17.82 -9.63
C GLY A 240 1.87 -16.50 -9.35
N ALA A 241 2.59 -15.51 -8.84
CA ALA A 241 2.07 -14.18 -8.60
C ALA A 241 3.06 -13.09 -9.04
N ALA A 242 2.52 -12.02 -9.60
CA ALA A 242 3.22 -10.77 -9.89
C ALA A 242 2.91 -9.73 -8.80
N HIS A 243 2.67 -8.48 -9.21
CA HIS A 243 2.57 -7.32 -8.31
C HIS A 243 1.35 -7.34 -7.38
N LEU A 244 0.21 -7.81 -7.84
CA LEU A 244 -0.98 -7.95 -7.01
C LEU A 244 -1.09 -9.38 -6.46
N ALA A 245 -0.06 -9.82 -5.74
CA ALA A 245 0.07 -11.18 -5.25
C ALA A 245 -1.13 -11.64 -4.40
N GLY A 246 -1.74 -10.73 -3.61
CA GLY A 246 -2.94 -11.02 -2.82
C GLY A 246 -4.19 -11.30 -3.66
N VAL A 247 -4.21 -10.82 -4.90
CA VAL A 247 -5.31 -11.06 -5.85
C VAL A 247 -5.10 -12.40 -6.57
N GLU A 248 -3.87 -12.70 -6.98
CA GLU A 248 -3.54 -13.91 -7.74
C GLU A 248 -3.44 -15.16 -6.88
N ARG A 249 -2.93 -15.03 -5.67
CA ARG A 249 -2.67 -16.14 -4.72
C ARG A 249 -3.15 -15.76 -3.32
N PRO A 250 -4.46 -15.51 -3.15
CA PRO A 250 -5.00 -15.04 -1.88
C PRO A 250 -4.67 -15.95 -0.71
N ASP A 251 -4.76 -17.27 -0.87
CA ASP A 251 -4.52 -18.24 0.22
C ASP A 251 -3.07 -18.16 0.74
N ALA A 252 -2.09 -18.02 -0.16
CA ALA A 252 -0.68 -17.93 0.23
C ALA A 252 -0.39 -16.62 0.99
N VAL A 253 -0.95 -15.49 0.52
CA VAL A 253 -0.79 -14.19 1.16
C VAL A 253 -1.54 -14.16 2.50
N ASN A 254 -2.76 -14.70 2.58
CA ASN A 254 -3.55 -14.80 3.81
C ASN A 254 -2.84 -15.65 4.87
N ALA A 255 -2.28 -16.80 4.47
CA ALA A 255 -1.53 -17.66 5.39
C ALA A 255 -0.31 -16.92 5.98
N ALA A 256 0.45 -16.20 5.15
CA ALA A 256 1.61 -15.44 5.59
C ALA A 256 1.21 -14.28 6.53
N LEU A 257 0.17 -13.52 6.18
CA LEU A 257 -0.34 -12.42 7.01
C LEU A 257 -0.85 -12.93 8.36
N ARG A 258 -1.62 -14.02 8.38
CA ARG A 258 -2.15 -14.62 9.63
C ARG A 258 -1.02 -14.99 10.57
N VAL A 259 -0.03 -15.76 10.12
CA VAL A 259 1.12 -16.18 10.95
C VAL A 259 1.87 -14.96 11.51
N HIS A 260 2.01 -13.90 10.69
CA HIS A 260 2.67 -12.67 11.10
C HIS A 260 1.89 -11.92 12.18
N LEU A 261 0.58 -11.74 11.99
CA LEU A 261 -0.29 -11.01 12.90
C LEU A 261 -0.49 -11.75 14.23
N ASP A 262 -0.69 -13.07 14.19
CA ASP A 262 -0.81 -13.92 15.41
C ASP A 262 0.46 -13.82 16.27
N ALA A 263 1.64 -13.89 15.63
CA ALA A 263 2.91 -13.78 16.35
C ALA A 263 3.18 -12.37 16.91
N ALA A 264 2.67 -11.32 16.26
CA ALA A 264 2.77 -9.94 16.76
C ALA A 264 1.83 -9.66 17.94
N THR A 265 0.72 -10.38 18.02
CA THR A 265 -0.24 -10.26 19.14
C THR A 265 0.24 -11.04 20.37
N ALA A 266 0.86 -12.22 20.19
CA ALA A 266 1.36 -13.07 21.27
C ALA A 266 2.62 -12.51 21.98
N GLY A 267 3.33 -11.58 21.39
CA GLY A 267 4.55 -10.96 21.92
C GLY A 267 4.33 -9.67 22.74
N ARG A 268 3.08 -9.33 23.04
CA ARG A 268 2.71 -8.14 23.85
C ARG A 268 2.41 -8.44 25.29
#